data_d6cd99cb347d8bea543f780b306ab4de
#
_entry.id   d6cd99cb347d8bea543f780b306ab4de
#
_cell.length_a   1.000
_cell.length_b   1.000
_cell.length_c   1.000
_cell.angle_alpha   90.00
_cell.angle_beta   90.00
_cell.angle_gamma   90.00
#
_symmetry.space_group_name_H-M   'P 1'
#
loop_
_entity.id
_entity.type
_entity.pdbx_description
1 polymer ?
#
loop_
_entity_poly.entity_id
_entity_poly.type
_entity_poly.pdbx_seq_one_letter_code
_entity_poly.pdbx_strand_id
1 'polypeptide(L)'
;MQQLRLILHLLQFYFAKEVNKIGKLNDLNYCCYLSENVALWKQMKGRKTASRKKSDTDTKSNQQPNVAKCQANARTEVERWVRRALEKGVGGLREEFLSLKRYTPQGMTTNAFQGTFEAGKSRYKDVPCQDKYRVVLRWPGATEDYIHANYIATPINEKRFICTQGPMPNSVVDFWHMVVQEESDCIVMLTNTIEKGLNKCEQYWPNDAGQTATFGDITISNTAVRALAPDETTVRVSLLKVQWKENGREKSREIRHYQWINWPDRGVPPCRLTSMVLLSNIRGTKKPIVVHCSAGIGRTGAIVAIEYILEKLQQGIACESMDKILKELRNQRPFTIQNDMQYLYVHRVMLFYFIDKYKVCADNDELMAKYKQFVADYDKITG
;
A
#
# COMPACT_ATOMS: atom_id res chain seq x y z
N MET A 1 -34.19 -19.35 -2.84
CA MET A 1 -33.82 -18.88 -4.19
C MET A 1 -34.43 -17.51 -4.56
N GLN A 2 -35.68 -17.20 -4.17
CA GLN A 2 -36.26 -15.86 -4.43
C GLN A 2 -35.62 -14.72 -3.63
N GLN A 3 -35.25 -14.94 -2.35
CA GLN A 3 -34.53 -13.91 -1.55
C GLN A 3 -33.15 -13.57 -2.07
N LEU A 4 -32.42 -14.53 -2.66
CA LEU A 4 -31.12 -14.25 -3.30
C LEU A 4 -31.22 -13.42 -4.59
N ARG A 5 -32.32 -13.58 -5.34
CA ARG A 5 -32.60 -12.74 -6.53
C ARG A 5 -32.98 -11.32 -6.12
N LEU A 6 -33.70 -11.14 -5.02
CA LEU A 6 -34.07 -9.83 -4.49
C LEU A 6 -32.84 -9.04 -4.00
N ILE A 7 -31.92 -9.71 -3.30
CA ILE A 7 -30.66 -9.10 -2.82
C ILE A 7 -29.75 -8.75 -4.01
N LEU A 8 -29.69 -9.59 -5.04
CA LEU A 8 -28.95 -9.29 -6.27
C LEU A 8 -29.57 -8.12 -7.05
N HIS A 9 -30.89 -8.01 -7.08
CA HIS A 9 -31.60 -6.90 -7.75
C HIS A 9 -31.43 -5.60 -6.96
N LEU A 10 -31.47 -5.63 -5.62
CA LEU A 10 -31.26 -4.48 -4.76
C LEU A 10 -29.81 -3.97 -4.83
N LEU A 11 -28.82 -4.87 -4.90
CA LEU A 11 -27.44 -4.52 -5.09
C LEU A 11 -27.18 -3.91 -6.49
N GLN A 12 -27.82 -4.45 -7.53
CA GLN A 12 -27.75 -3.84 -8.88
C GLN A 12 -28.46 -2.49 -8.96
N PHE A 13 -29.58 -2.30 -8.26
CA PHE A 13 -30.31 -1.02 -8.20
C PHE A 13 -29.56 0.03 -7.35
N TYR A 14 -28.93 -0.37 -6.25
CA TYR A 14 -28.10 0.50 -5.43
C TYR A 14 -26.85 0.94 -6.20
N PHE A 15 -26.22 0.02 -6.93
CA PHE A 15 -25.07 0.32 -7.77
C PHE A 15 -25.41 1.25 -8.94
N ALA A 16 -26.53 1.03 -9.62
CA ALA A 16 -26.96 1.89 -10.73
C ALA A 16 -27.35 3.31 -10.25
N LYS A 17 -27.87 3.44 -9.01
CA LYS A 17 -28.27 4.72 -8.43
C LYS A 17 -27.08 5.55 -7.96
N GLU A 18 -26.02 4.90 -7.47
CA GLU A 18 -24.77 5.56 -7.07
C GLU A 18 -23.92 5.95 -8.29
N VAL A 19 -23.86 5.12 -9.33
CA VAL A 19 -23.19 5.43 -10.60
C VAL A 19 -23.82 6.63 -11.31
N ASN A 20 -25.15 6.81 -11.23
CA ASN A 20 -25.84 7.97 -11.82
C ASN A 20 -25.73 9.26 -10.98
N LYS A 21 -25.32 9.20 -9.70
CA LYS A 21 -25.04 10.38 -8.86
C LYS A 21 -23.63 10.93 -9.04
N ILE A 22 -22.69 10.09 -9.51
CA ILE A 22 -21.30 10.50 -9.81
C ILE A 22 -21.25 10.91 -11.27
N GLY A 23 -21.72 12.13 -11.56
CA GLY A 23 -21.64 12.72 -12.87
C GLY A 23 -20.21 12.86 -13.38
N LYS A 24 -19.94 12.28 -14.54
CA LYS A 24 -18.83 12.59 -15.46
C LYS A 24 -17.43 12.76 -14.83
N LEU A 25 -16.85 11.66 -14.35
CA LEU A 25 -15.39 11.52 -14.25
C LEU A 25 -15.03 10.09 -14.66
N ASN A 26 -13.99 9.96 -15.48
CA ASN A 26 -13.52 8.71 -16.08
C ASN A 26 -12.95 7.73 -15.04
N ASP A 27 -13.78 7.09 -14.23
CA ASP A 27 -13.38 6.01 -13.30
C ASP A 27 -13.74 4.62 -13.84
N LEU A 28 -13.46 4.39 -15.14
CA LEU A 28 -13.47 3.05 -15.73
C LEU A 28 -12.57 2.05 -14.99
N ASN A 29 -11.50 2.52 -14.35
CA ASN A 29 -10.58 1.69 -13.58
C ASN A 29 -11.16 1.20 -12.24
N TYR A 30 -12.03 1.97 -11.58
CA TYR A 30 -12.66 1.55 -10.32
C TYR A 30 -13.73 0.48 -10.56
N CYS A 31 -14.52 0.61 -11.62
CA CYS A 31 -15.50 -0.41 -12.03
C CYS A 31 -14.83 -1.71 -12.50
N CYS A 32 -13.74 -1.65 -13.26
CA CYS A 32 -12.98 -2.84 -13.67
C CYS A 32 -12.36 -3.55 -12.47
N TYR A 33 -11.77 -2.82 -11.52
CA TYR A 33 -11.17 -3.43 -10.34
C TYR A 33 -12.20 -4.12 -9.42
N LEU A 34 -13.37 -3.50 -9.19
CA LEU A 34 -14.47 -4.13 -8.44
C LEU A 34 -15.06 -5.31 -9.22
N SER A 35 -15.17 -5.21 -10.54
CA SER A 35 -15.67 -6.30 -11.38
C SER A 35 -14.69 -7.47 -11.46
N GLU A 36 -13.39 -7.23 -11.55
CA GLU A 36 -12.35 -8.27 -11.57
C GLU A 36 -12.23 -8.99 -10.22
N ASN A 37 -12.25 -8.26 -9.10
CA ASN A 37 -12.21 -8.89 -7.78
C ASN A 37 -13.52 -9.58 -7.40
N VAL A 38 -14.66 -9.06 -7.80
CA VAL A 38 -15.96 -9.73 -7.63
C VAL A 38 -16.07 -10.91 -8.60
N ALA A 39 -15.52 -10.83 -9.81
CA ALA A 39 -15.48 -11.95 -10.77
C ALA A 39 -14.52 -13.05 -10.29
N LEU A 40 -13.34 -12.69 -9.79
CA LEU A 40 -12.38 -13.63 -9.19
C LEU A 40 -13.02 -14.39 -8.01
N TRP A 41 -13.74 -13.70 -7.15
CA TRP A 41 -14.39 -14.29 -5.98
C TRP A 41 -15.66 -15.07 -6.33
N LYS A 42 -16.47 -14.63 -7.32
CA LYS A 42 -17.60 -15.41 -7.83
C LYS A 42 -17.13 -16.72 -8.49
N GLN A 43 -16.01 -16.71 -9.21
CA GLN A 43 -15.39 -17.92 -9.76
C GLN A 43 -14.84 -18.84 -8.65
N MET A 44 -14.34 -18.29 -7.54
CA MET A 44 -13.90 -19.07 -6.37
C MET A 44 -15.07 -19.76 -5.65
N LYS A 45 -16.30 -19.19 -5.63
CA LYS A 45 -17.51 -19.80 -5.03
C LYS A 45 -18.26 -20.80 -5.93
N GLY A 46 -18.05 -20.75 -7.24
CA GLY A 46 -18.87 -21.48 -8.20
C GLY A 46 -18.21 -22.72 -8.77
N ARG A 47 -18.06 -23.80 -7.95
CA ARG A 47 -18.04 -25.18 -8.45
C ARG A 47 -18.22 -26.18 -7.32
N LYS A 48 -19.47 -26.38 -6.91
CA LYS A 48 -19.93 -27.74 -6.53
C LYS A 48 -21.03 -28.12 -7.53
N THR A 49 -20.84 -29.33 -8.10
CA THR A 49 -21.72 -30.11 -8.99
C THR A 49 -21.85 -29.65 -10.44
N ALA A 50 -21.18 -30.40 -11.34
CA ALA A 50 -21.85 -31.12 -12.42
C ALA A 50 -20.80 -31.92 -13.23
N SER A 51 -20.87 -33.24 -13.13
CA SER A 51 -20.25 -34.19 -14.05
C SER A 51 -21.04 -34.22 -15.35
N ARG A 52 -20.40 -34.08 -16.51
CA ARG A 52 -20.82 -34.79 -17.74
C ARG A 52 -19.84 -34.65 -18.92
N LYS A 53 -19.37 -35.83 -19.30
CA LYS A 53 -19.02 -36.39 -20.63
C LYS A 53 -18.07 -35.66 -21.60
N LYS A 54 -17.08 -36.45 -21.99
CA LYS A 54 -16.09 -36.30 -23.07
C LYS A 54 -16.71 -36.08 -24.45
N SER A 55 -15.99 -35.29 -25.25
CA SER A 55 -15.76 -35.59 -26.66
C SER A 55 -14.38 -35.04 -27.06
N ASP A 56 -13.56 -35.90 -27.65
CA ASP A 56 -12.22 -35.64 -28.18
C ASP A 56 -12.29 -34.78 -29.45
N THR A 57 -11.44 -33.78 -29.53
CA THR A 57 -10.82 -33.36 -30.83
C THR A 57 -9.54 -32.56 -30.49
N ASP A 58 -8.42 -33.09 -30.96
CA ASP A 58 -7.08 -32.51 -30.94
C ASP A 58 -7.01 -31.19 -31.73
N THR A 59 -6.50 -30.15 -31.09
CA THR A 59 -5.81 -29.07 -31.79
C THR A 59 -4.79 -28.42 -30.85
N LYS A 60 -3.54 -28.36 -31.29
CA LYS A 60 -2.40 -27.74 -30.62
C LYS A 60 -2.71 -26.29 -30.31
N SER A 61 -2.73 -25.92 -29.03
CA SER A 61 -2.86 -24.52 -28.59
C SER A 61 -1.70 -24.14 -27.67
N ASN A 62 -1.09 -22.99 -27.98
CA ASN A 62 -0.12 -22.26 -27.16
C ASN A 62 -0.56 -22.24 -25.70
N GLN A 63 0.32 -22.68 -24.81
CA GLN A 63 0.08 -22.71 -23.36
C GLN A 63 0.07 -21.29 -22.80
N GLN A 64 -1.10 -20.68 -22.68
CA GLN A 64 -1.34 -19.66 -21.66
C GLN A 64 -1.33 -20.34 -20.29
N PRO A 65 -0.68 -19.76 -19.25
CA PRO A 65 -0.73 -20.31 -17.91
C PRO A 65 -2.19 -20.49 -17.49
N ASN A 66 -2.51 -21.68 -17.02
CA ASN A 66 -3.88 -22.08 -16.69
C ASN A 66 -4.40 -21.24 -15.52
N VAL A 67 -5.16 -20.17 -15.82
CA VAL A 67 -5.71 -19.19 -14.86
C VAL A 67 -6.41 -19.88 -13.67
N ALA A 68 -7.10 -21.00 -13.93
CA ALA A 68 -7.76 -21.79 -12.89
C ALA A 68 -6.77 -22.40 -11.88
N LYS A 69 -5.57 -22.81 -12.32
CA LYS A 69 -4.52 -23.37 -11.44
C LYS A 69 -3.90 -22.28 -10.57
N CYS A 70 -3.68 -21.09 -11.13
CA CYS A 70 -3.17 -19.96 -10.37
C CYS A 70 -4.16 -19.51 -9.28
N GLN A 71 -5.45 -19.46 -9.59
CA GLN A 71 -6.51 -19.12 -8.64
C GLN A 71 -6.66 -20.15 -7.50
N ALA A 72 -6.54 -21.45 -7.81
CA ALA A 72 -6.58 -22.50 -6.80
C ALA A 72 -5.40 -22.36 -5.83
N ASN A 73 -4.20 -22.07 -6.36
CA ASN A 73 -3.02 -21.81 -5.55
C ASN A 73 -3.17 -20.57 -4.66
N ALA A 74 -3.70 -19.47 -5.19
CA ALA A 74 -3.93 -18.23 -4.42
C ALA A 74 -4.84 -18.47 -3.20
N ARG A 75 -5.94 -19.20 -3.38
CA ARG A 75 -6.83 -19.55 -2.27
C ARG A 75 -6.11 -20.38 -1.20
N THR A 76 -5.38 -21.41 -1.62
CA THR A 76 -4.62 -22.26 -0.71
C THR A 76 -3.58 -21.47 0.08
N GLU A 77 -2.87 -20.54 -0.57
CA GLU A 77 -1.89 -19.69 0.11
C GLU A 77 -2.53 -18.72 1.10
N VAL A 78 -3.71 -18.15 0.79
CA VAL A 78 -4.47 -17.33 1.75
C VAL A 78 -4.88 -18.16 2.98
N GLU A 79 -5.42 -19.37 2.79
CA GLU A 79 -5.79 -20.25 3.89
C GLU A 79 -4.58 -20.66 4.75
N ARG A 80 -3.43 -20.96 4.13
CA ARG A 80 -2.18 -21.24 4.85
C ARG A 80 -1.70 -20.03 5.66
N TRP A 81 -1.72 -18.86 5.05
CA TRP A 81 -1.32 -17.62 5.72
C TRP A 81 -2.19 -17.32 6.93
N VAL A 82 -3.52 -17.42 6.79
CA VAL A 82 -4.49 -17.22 7.88
C VAL A 82 -4.23 -18.20 9.02
N ARG A 83 -4.13 -19.51 8.72
CA ARG A 83 -3.87 -20.55 9.74
C ARG A 83 -2.59 -20.25 10.52
N ARG A 84 -1.51 -19.97 9.82
CA ARG A 84 -0.22 -19.70 10.44
C ARG A 84 -0.24 -18.45 11.33
N ALA A 85 -0.87 -17.36 10.86
CA ALA A 85 -1.00 -16.15 11.65
C ALA A 85 -1.77 -16.41 12.97
N LEU A 86 -2.86 -17.21 12.90
CA LEU A 86 -3.68 -17.57 14.05
C LEU A 86 -2.99 -18.58 14.98
N GLU A 87 -2.22 -19.52 14.43
CA GLU A 87 -1.42 -20.47 15.23
C GLU A 87 -0.35 -19.77 16.06
N LYS A 88 0.34 -18.77 15.46
CA LYS A 88 1.33 -17.96 16.20
C LYS A 88 0.67 -17.06 17.23
N GLY A 89 -0.52 -16.56 16.95
CA GLY A 89 -1.18 -15.59 17.80
C GLY A 89 -0.38 -14.30 17.98
N VAL A 90 -0.88 -13.39 18.78
CA VAL A 90 -0.25 -12.09 19.04
C VAL A 90 1.13 -12.24 19.71
N GLY A 91 1.24 -13.16 20.68
CA GLY A 91 2.50 -13.41 21.38
C GLY A 91 3.61 -13.89 20.45
N GLY A 92 3.37 -14.97 19.70
CA GLY A 92 4.36 -15.53 18.78
C GLY A 92 4.74 -14.59 17.62
N LEU A 93 3.82 -13.75 17.16
CA LEU A 93 4.13 -12.72 16.15
C LEU A 93 5.00 -11.58 16.73
N ARG A 94 4.80 -11.21 17.98
CA ARG A 94 5.70 -10.25 18.66
C ARG A 94 7.11 -10.81 18.83
N GLU A 95 7.23 -12.05 19.28
CA GLU A 95 8.53 -12.72 19.39
C GLU A 95 9.23 -12.82 18.02
N GLU A 96 8.50 -13.17 16.97
CA GLU A 96 9.01 -13.19 15.60
C GLU A 96 9.55 -11.82 15.19
N PHE A 97 8.81 -10.74 15.42
CA PHE A 97 9.27 -9.37 15.15
C PHE A 97 10.52 -9.02 15.96
N LEU A 98 10.54 -9.32 17.26
CA LEU A 98 11.65 -9.02 18.15
C LEU A 98 12.94 -9.74 17.73
N SER A 99 12.82 -10.98 17.23
CA SER A 99 13.98 -11.73 16.70
C SER A 99 14.67 -11.04 15.53
N LEU A 100 13.91 -10.19 14.81
CA LEU A 100 14.40 -9.42 13.66
C LEU A 100 14.78 -7.98 14.00
N LYS A 101 14.62 -7.52 15.24
CA LYS A 101 14.80 -6.11 15.61
C LYS A 101 16.15 -5.53 15.16
N ARG A 102 17.20 -6.35 15.19
CA ARG A 102 18.57 -5.96 14.80
C ARG A 102 18.97 -6.43 13.40
N TYR A 103 18.01 -6.94 12.62
CA TYR A 103 18.32 -7.42 11.28
C TYR A 103 18.80 -6.27 10.40
N THR A 104 20.01 -6.43 9.87
CA THR A 104 20.61 -5.55 8.87
C THR A 104 20.99 -6.41 7.66
N PRO A 105 20.71 -5.99 6.41
CA PRO A 105 21.11 -6.73 5.22
C PRO A 105 22.63 -6.91 5.15
N GLN A 106 23.07 -8.10 4.79
CA GLN A 106 24.48 -8.36 4.57
C GLN A 106 25.00 -7.53 3.40
N GLY A 107 26.17 -6.89 3.58
CA GLY A 107 26.78 -6.05 2.56
C GLY A 107 26.05 -4.73 2.25
N MET A 108 25.14 -4.31 3.14
CA MET A 108 24.47 -3.01 2.99
C MET A 108 25.49 -1.87 3.12
N THR A 109 25.46 -0.95 2.17
CA THR A 109 26.20 0.31 2.21
C THR A 109 25.27 1.50 2.32
N THR A 110 25.75 2.60 2.91
CA THR A 110 25.00 3.83 3.15
C THR A 110 25.86 5.07 2.92
N ASN A 111 26.75 5.01 1.93
CA ASN A 111 27.76 6.03 1.67
C ASN A 111 27.11 7.38 1.32
N ALA A 112 26.09 7.36 0.45
CA ALA A 112 25.37 8.58 0.08
C ALA A 112 24.64 9.21 1.27
N PHE A 113 24.03 8.39 2.12
CA PHE A 113 23.39 8.85 3.36
C PHE A 113 24.40 9.50 4.32
N GLN A 114 25.55 8.85 4.52
CA GLN A 114 26.60 9.35 5.42
C GLN A 114 27.21 10.64 4.87
N GLY A 115 27.50 10.68 3.56
CA GLY A 115 28.14 11.83 2.92
C GLY A 115 27.25 13.09 2.88
N THR A 116 25.92 12.94 2.93
CA THR A 116 24.96 14.05 2.89
C THR A 116 24.32 14.36 4.24
N PHE A 117 24.73 13.68 5.32
CA PHE A 117 24.09 13.85 6.60
C PHE A 117 24.29 15.27 7.18
N GLU A 118 25.51 15.82 7.09
CA GLU A 118 25.83 17.17 7.57
C GLU A 118 25.13 18.26 6.73
N ALA A 119 24.77 17.97 5.47
CA ALA A 119 23.94 18.85 4.64
C ALA A 119 22.47 18.89 5.09
N GLY A 120 22.12 18.12 6.14
CA GLY A 120 20.78 18.10 6.71
C GLY A 120 19.70 17.50 5.78
N LYS A 121 20.10 16.68 4.81
CA LYS A 121 19.17 16.01 3.87
C LYS A 121 18.46 14.80 4.47
N SER A 122 18.85 14.35 5.66
CA SER A 122 18.27 13.20 6.36
C SER A 122 17.71 13.61 7.71
N ARG A 123 16.44 13.23 7.99
CA ARG A 123 15.71 13.63 9.19
C ARG A 123 16.22 12.95 10.46
N TYR A 124 16.65 11.68 10.36
CA TYR A 124 17.03 10.83 11.49
C TYR A 124 18.37 10.16 11.24
N LYS A 125 19.31 10.32 12.19
CA LYS A 125 20.67 9.72 12.14
C LYS A 125 20.66 8.19 12.18
N ASP A 126 19.66 7.63 12.85
CA ASP A 126 19.48 6.20 13.08
C ASP A 126 18.60 5.51 12.03
N VAL A 127 18.20 6.23 10.99
CA VAL A 127 17.41 5.68 9.86
C VAL A 127 18.21 5.83 8.57
N PRO A 128 19.06 4.86 8.22
CA PRO A 128 19.89 4.96 7.02
C PRO A 128 19.08 4.75 5.74
N CYS A 129 19.54 5.41 4.68
CA CYS A 129 19.12 5.14 3.31
C CYS A 129 20.20 4.30 2.62
N GLN A 130 19.89 3.05 2.25
CA GLN A 130 20.89 2.19 1.62
C GLN A 130 21.14 2.57 0.17
N ASP A 131 22.41 2.42 -0.27
CA ASP A 131 22.85 2.87 -1.59
C ASP A 131 22.23 2.06 -2.74
N LYS A 132 22.12 0.74 -2.58
CA LYS A 132 21.71 -0.19 -3.66
C LYS A 132 20.33 0.13 -4.25
N TYR A 133 19.38 0.53 -3.41
CA TYR A 133 17.99 0.78 -3.81
C TYR A 133 17.59 2.25 -3.67
N ARG A 134 18.55 3.17 -3.45
CA ARG A 134 18.22 4.59 -3.32
C ARG A 134 17.70 5.17 -4.63
N VAL A 135 16.82 6.13 -4.53
CA VAL A 135 16.47 6.98 -5.66
C VAL A 135 17.64 7.95 -5.89
N VAL A 136 18.15 7.97 -7.10
CA VAL A 136 19.20 8.90 -7.53
C VAL A 136 18.54 10.05 -8.26
N LEU A 137 18.71 11.28 -7.77
CA LEU A 137 18.21 12.47 -8.45
C LEU A 137 19.06 12.77 -9.70
N ARG A 138 18.37 13.02 -10.81
CA ARG A 138 18.97 13.36 -12.11
C ARG A 138 18.29 14.60 -12.70
N TRP A 139 17.60 15.37 -11.86
CA TRP A 139 16.89 16.55 -12.30
C TRP A 139 17.90 17.63 -12.74
N PRO A 140 17.71 18.28 -13.91
CA PRO A 140 18.58 19.36 -14.34
C PRO A 140 18.61 20.49 -13.32
N GLY A 141 19.77 20.86 -12.82
CA GLY A 141 19.94 21.88 -11.79
C GLY A 141 19.83 21.38 -10.35
N ALA A 142 19.62 20.09 -10.10
CA ALA A 142 19.77 19.52 -8.76
C ALA A 142 21.24 19.68 -8.32
N THR A 143 21.44 20.17 -7.09
CA THR A 143 22.78 20.40 -6.53
C THR A 143 23.46 19.09 -6.10
N GLU A 144 22.67 18.07 -5.79
CA GLU A 144 23.11 16.76 -5.32
C GLU A 144 22.20 15.67 -5.89
N ASP A 145 22.74 14.46 -6.03
CA ASP A 145 21.99 13.29 -6.51
C ASP A 145 21.21 12.56 -5.40
N TYR A 146 21.26 13.11 -4.17
CA TYR A 146 20.74 12.44 -2.98
C TYR A 146 19.36 12.92 -2.57
N ILE A 147 18.49 11.96 -2.34
CA ILE A 147 17.27 12.08 -1.56
C ILE A 147 17.11 10.85 -0.66
N HIS A 148 16.60 11.02 0.56
CA HIS A 148 16.38 9.93 1.51
C HIS A 148 15.16 9.08 1.09
N ALA A 149 15.29 8.30 0.02
CA ALA A 149 14.25 7.48 -0.59
C ALA A 149 14.81 6.18 -1.15
N ASN A 150 14.09 5.07 -0.95
CA ASN A 150 14.43 3.77 -1.53
C ASN A 150 13.26 3.22 -2.35
N TYR A 151 13.57 2.59 -3.48
CA TYR A 151 12.61 1.75 -4.20
C TYR A 151 12.30 0.48 -3.39
N ILE A 152 11.05 0.05 -3.43
CA ILE A 152 10.62 -1.28 -3.00
C ILE A 152 9.91 -1.96 -4.16
N ALA A 153 10.48 -3.09 -4.57
CA ALA A 153 9.90 -4.02 -5.52
C ALA A 153 8.81 -4.85 -4.86
N THR A 154 7.83 -5.25 -5.65
CA THR A 154 6.85 -6.28 -5.30
C THR A 154 6.89 -7.39 -6.36
N PRO A 155 6.19 -8.51 -6.17
CA PRO A 155 6.19 -9.60 -7.15
C PRO A 155 5.81 -9.21 -8.59
N ILE A 156 5.03 -8.15 -8.74
CA ILE A 156 4.51 -7.70 -10.06
C ILE A 156 5.21 -6.47 -10.62
N ASN A 157 6.03 -5.77 -9.82
CA ASN A 157 6.68 -4.53 -10.27
C ASN A 157 7.98 -4.27 -9.48
N GLU A 158 9.10 -4.17 -10.17
CA GLU A 158 10.42 -3.91 -9.57
C GLU A 158 10.56 -2.52 -8.92
N LYS A 159 9.74 -1.56 -9.33
CA LYS A 159 9.70 -0.20 -8.77
C LYS A 159 8.27 0.14 -8.29
N ARG A 160 7.63 -0.76 -7.57
CA ARG A 160 6.24 -0.57 -7.14
C ARG A 160 6.08 0.63 -6.23
N PHE A 161 6.99 0.78 -5.26
CA PHE A 161 6.95 1.87 -4.29
C PHE A 161 8.26 2.64 -4.25
N ILE A 162 8.15 3.92 -3.92
CA ILE A 162 9.24 4.74 -3.41
C ILE A 162 8.90 5.08 -1.96
N CYS A 163 9.64 4.49 -1.03
CA CYS A 163 9.51 4.77 0.39
C CYS A 163 10.48 5.86 0.80
N THR A 164 9.97 6.98 1.32
CA THR A 164 10.78 8.15 1.66
C THR A 164 10.42 8.73 3.01
N GLN A 165 11.29 9.53 3.59
CA GLN A 165 11.00 10.35 4.77
C GLN A 165 10.02 11.49 4.42
N GLY A 166 9.36 12.06 5.42
CA GLY A 166 8.64 13.32 5.26
C GLY A 166 9.62 14.43 4.87
N PRO A 167 9.36 15.17 3.78
CA PRO A 167 10.21 16.27 3.35
C PRO A 167 10.55 17.25 4.48
N MET A 168 11.74 17.84 4.42
CA MET A 168 12.22 18.90 5.29
C MET A 168 12.36 20.19 4.49
N PRO A 169 12.49 21.38 5.11
CA PRO A 169 12.59 22.65 4.38
C PRO A 169 13.61 22.64 3.24
N ASN A 170 14.77 22.00 3.46
CA ASN A 170 15.86 21.89 2.48
C ASN A 170 15.75 20.69 1.53
N SER A 171 14.67 19.91 1.57
CA SER A 171 14.47 18.74 0.71
C SER A 171 13.11 18.70 -0.01
N VAL A 172 12.25 19.73 0.17
CA VAL A 172 10.95 19.79 -0.52
C VAL A 172 11.12 19.88 -2.03
N VAL A 173 12.10 20.65 -2.52
CA VAL A 173 12.40 20.77 -3.95
C VAL A 173 12.88 19.42 -4.50
N ASP A 174 13.82 18.77 -3.82
CA ASP A 174 14.32 17.43 -4.18
C ASP A 174 13.20 16.38 -4.22
N PHE A 175 12.25 16.48 -3.27
CA PHE A 175 11.08 15.60 -3.24
C PHE A 175 10.22 15.74 -4.50
N TRP A 176 9.97 16.97 -4.95
CA TRP A 176 9.20 17.20 -6.17
C TRP A 176 9.97 16.80 -7.42
N HIS A 177 11.28 17.05 -7.47
CA HIS A 177 12.17 16.56 -8.54
C HIS A 177 12.07 15.03 -8.65
N MET A 178 12.14 14.31 -7.51
CA MET A 178 11.94 12.86 -7.48
C MET A 178 10.57 12.44 -8.02
N VAL A 179 9.48 13.07 -7.55
CA VAL A 179 8.11 12.73 -7.96
C VAL A 179 7.92 12.91 -9.46
N VAL A 180 8.45 13.99 -10.03
CA VAL A 180 8.34 14.27 -11.48
C VAL A 180 9.25 13.35 -12.28
N GLN A 181 10.52 13.17 -11.87
CA GLN A 181 11.50 12.30 -12.51
C GLN A 181 11.02 10.85 -12.61
N GLU A 182 10.48 10.32 -11.51
CA GLU A 182 10.00 8.93 -11.44
C GLU A 182 8.60 8.75 -12.03
N GLU A 183 8.05 9.81 -12.60
CA GLU A 183 6.72 9.83 -13.23
C GLU A 183 5.60 9.39 -12.28
N SER A 184 5.78 9.53 -10.98
CA SER A 184 4.76 9.16 -10.00
C SER A 184 3.48 9.97 -10.18
N ASP A 185 2.34 9.30 -10.13
CA ASP A 185 1.00 9.91 -10.21
C ASP A 185 0.23 9.78 -8.88
N CYS A 186 0.90 9.26 -7.85
CA CYS A 186 0.28 8.96 -6.57
C CYS A 186 1.27 9.16 -5.42
N ILE A 187 0.85 9.92 -4.40
CA ILE A 187 1.59 10.13 -3.15
C ILE A 187 0.69 9.70 -1.99
N VAL A 188 1.21 8.88 -1.10
CA VAL A 188 0.56 8.45 0.15
C VAL A 188 1.32 9.01 1.33
N MET A 189 0.71 9.93 2.05
CA MET A 189 1.23 10.58 3.25
C MET A 189 0.55 9.99 4.48
N LEU A 190 1.31 9.35 5.35
CA LEU A 190 0.82 8.64 6.55
C LEU A 190 1.17 9.40 7.84
N THR A 191 1.17 10.71 7.80
CA THR A 191 1.53 11.59 8.94
C THR A 191 0.84 12.94 8.75
N ASN A 192 0.78 13.71 9.84
CA ASN A 192 0.52 15.14 9.73
C ASN A 192 1.84 15.91 9.61
N THR A 193 1.78 17.18 9.26
CA THR A 193 2.96 18.07 9.24
C THR A 193 3.51 18.25 10.66
N ILE A 194 2.61 18.38 11.65
CA ILE A 194 2.93 18.48 13.06
C ILE A 194 2.20 17.38 13.82
N GLU A 195 2.92 16.63 14.66
CA GLU A 195 2.35 15.64 15.57
C GLU A 195 2.94 15.83 16.97
N LYS A 196 2.09 15.95 17.98
CA LYS A 196 2.49 16.20 19.39
C LYS A 196 3.46 17.41 19.54
N GLY A 197 3.22 18.47 18.76
CA GLY A 197 4.05 19.68 18.76
C GLY A 197 5.40 19.56 18.04
N LEU A 198 5.69 18.42 17.41
CA LEU A 198 6.93 18.18 16.68
C LEU A 198 6.69 18.21 15.17
N ASN A 199 7.56 18.89 14.43
CA ASN A 199 7.54 18.88 12.96
C ASN A 199 7.92 17.49 12.45
N LYS A 200 6.99 16.84 11.73
CA LYS A 200 7.13 15.50 11.14
C LYS A 200 7.31 15.53 9.63
N CYS A 201 6.85 16.58 8.99
CA CYS A 201 6.89 16.75 7.56
C CYS A 201 6.68 18.23 7.21
N GLU A 202 7.41 18.74 6.25
CA GLU A 202 7.17 20.08 5.73
C GLU A 202 5.88 20.11 4.88
N GLN A 203 5.21 21.27 4.84
CA GLN A 203 4.05 21.49 3.98
C GLN A 203 4.53 21.61 2.51
N TYR A 204 4.55 20.52 1.78
CA TYR A 204 5.06 20.46 0.41
C TYR A 204 3.98 20.55 -0.67
N TRP A 205 2.71 20.75 -0.30
CA TRP A 205 1.59 20.90 -1.24
C TRP A 205 0.63 21.99 -0.76
N PRO A 206 -0.11 22.65 -1.66
CA PRO A 206 -1.19 23.56 -1.28
C PRO A 206 -2.32 22.78 -0.58
N ASN A 207 -2.69 23.20 0.63
CA ASN A 207 -3.62 22.44 1.47
C ASN A 207 -5.05 22.46 0.92
N ASP A 208 -5.53 23.61 0.45
CA ASP A 208 -6.94 23.78 0.10
C ASP A 208 -7.13 23.85 -1.42
N ALA A 209 -8.33 23.46 -1.87
CA ALA A 209 -8.70 23.56 -3.27
C ALA A 209 -8.63 25.02 -3.77
N GLY A 210 -8.10 25.21 -4.96
CA GLY A 210 -7.87 26.52 -5.57
C GLY A 210 -6.55 27.19 -5.19
N GLN A 211 -5.82 26.68 -4.19
CA GLN A 211 -4.51 27.21 -3.83
C GLN A 211 -3.40 26.73 -4.76
N THR A 212 -2.37 27.54 -4.92
CA THR A 212 -1.16 27.23 -5.70
C THR A 212 0.08 27.59 -4.91
N ALA A 213 1.13 26.78 -5.01
CA ALA A 213 2.44 27.02 -4.43
C ALA A 213 3.53 26.60 -5.42
N THR A 214 4.70 27.25 -5.34
CA THR A 214 5.87 26.94 -6.16
C THR A 214 7.02 26.47 -5.29
N PHE A 215 7.66 25.37 -5.67
CA PHE A 215 8.79 24.78 -4.99
C PHE A 215 9.93 24.61 -6.01
N GLY A 216 10.92 25.50 -5.93
CA GLY A 216 11.96 25.58 -6.96
C GLY A 216 11.36 25.93 -8.33
N ASP A 217 11.54 25.08 -9.30
CA ASP A 217 11.04 25.21 -10.68
C ASP A 217 9.71 24.47 -10.93
N ILE A 218 9.08 23.92 -9.87
CA ILE A 218 7.83 23.16 -9.95
C ILE A 218 6.69 23.93 -9.29
N THR A 219 5.61 24.14 -10.03
CA THR A 219 4.39 24.79 -9.56
C THR A 219 3.29 23.75 -9.34
N ILE A 220 2.63 23.82 -8.20
CA ILE A 220 1.61 22.86 -7.77
C ILE A 220 0.31 23.61 -7.45
N SER A 221 -0.76 23.21 -8.09
CA SER A 221 -2.11 23.73 -7.83
C SER A 221 -2.99 22.61 -7.29
N ASN A 222 -3.63 22.80 -6.14
CA ASN A 222 -4.62 21.88 -5.60
C ASN A 222 -5.96 22.15 -6.28
N THR A 223 -6.39 21.27 -7.17
CA THR A 223 -7.60 21.47 -7.98
C THR A 223 -8.88 20.99 -7.29
N ALA A 224 -8.76 20.01 -6.39
CA ALA A 224 -9.90 19.48 -5.64
C ALA A 224 -9.44 18.75 -4.37
N VAL A 225 -10.30 18.78 -3.36
CA VAL A 225 -10.12 18.03 -2.09
C VAL A 225 -11.39 17.23 -1.80
N ARG A 226 -11.23 15.96 -1.44
CA ARG A 226 -12.34 15.08 -1.04
C ARG A 226 -11.90 14.05 0.00
N ALA A 227 -12.85 13.36 0.61
CA ALA A 227 -12.57 12.15 1.41
C ALA A 227 -12.21 10.97 0.49
N LEU A 228 -11.58 9.95 1.05
CA LEU A 228 -11.25 8.69 0.34
C LEU A 228 -12.51 7.98 -0.16
N ALA A 229 -13.52 7.91 0.73
CA ALA A 229 -14.86 7.41 0.43
C ALA A 229 -15.88 8.18 1.31
N PRO A 230 -17.18 8.13 1.02
CA PRO A 230 -18.20 8.84 1.80
C PRO A 230 -18.19 8.50 3.30
N ASP A 231 -17.86 7.25 3.64
CA ASP A 231 -17.76 6.70 4.99
C ASP A 231 -16.31 6.64 5.52
N GLU A 232 -15.31 7.06 4.71
CA GLU A 232 -13.89 7.05 5.07
C GLU A 232 -13.29 8.45 4.96
N THR A 233 -13.52 9.26 5.99
CA THR A 233 -13.10 10.66 6.07
C THR A 233 -11.72 10.85 6.70
N THR A 234 -11.11 9.79 7.23
CA THR A 234 -9.80 9.84 7.89
C THR A 234 -8.64 9.94 6.90
N VAL A 235 -8.90 9.70 5.61
CA VAL A 235 -7.94 9.92 4.52
C VAL A 235 -8.46 11.02 3.60
N ARG A 236 -7.72 12.11 3.57
CA ARG A 236 -7.97 13.26 2.69
C ARG A 236 -7.29 13.03 1.35
N VAL A 237 -8.02 13.21 0.26
CA VAL A 237 -7.52 13.08 -1.11
C VAL A 237 -7.50 14.45 -1.76
N SER A 238 -6.31 14.90 -2.17
CA SER A 238 -6.13 16.14 -2.95
C SER A 238 -5.74 15.78 -4.39
N LEU A 239 -6.34 16.44 -5.36
CA LEU A 239 -5.94 16.37 -6.76
C LEU A 239 -4.98 17.52 -7.05
N LEU A 240 -3.72 17.20 -7.31
CA LEU A 240 -2.66 18.16 -7.50
C LEU A 240 -2.28 18.22 -8.98
N LYS A 241 -2.44 19.39 -9.60
CA LYS A 241 -1.87 19.69 -10.92
C LYS A 241 -0.44 20.16 -10.70
N VAL A 242 0.52 19.37 -11.14
CA VAL A 242 1.96 19.66 -11.06
C VAL A 242 2.45 20.12 -12.41
N GLN A 243 3.14 21.27 -12.47
CA GLN A 243 3.59 21.92 -13.68
C GLN A 243 5.09 22.25 -13.58
N TRP A 244 5.82 22.00 -14.66
CA TRP A 244 7.25 22.27 -14.76
C TRP A 244 7.63 22.59 -16.21
N LYS A 245 8.87 23.06 -16.41
CA LYS A 245 9.44 23.23 -17.75
C LYS A 245 10.46 22.13 -18.04
N GLU A 246 10.35 21.52 -19.19
CA GLU A 246 11.29 20.53 -19.69
C GLU A 246 11.73 20.94 -21.11
N ASN A 247 13.01 21.16 -21.30
CA ASN A 247 13.57 21.64 -22.57
C ASN A 247 12.83 22.90 -23.11
N GLY A 248 12.50 23.85 -22.22
CA GLY A 248 11.80 25.08 -22.55
C GLY A 248 10.28 24.93 -22.81
N ARG A 249 9.75 23.73 -22.70
CA ARG A 249 8.31 23.45 -22.94
C ARG A 249 7.59 23.23 -21.61
N GLU A 250 6.38 23.81 -21.49
CA GLU A 250 5.49 23.55 -20.35
C GLU A 250 5.03 22.09 -20.36
N LYS A 251 5.16 21.45 -19.21
CA LYS A 251 4.69 20.10 -18.91
C LYS A 251 3.77 20.14 -17.72
N SER A 252 2.83 19.21 -17.66
CA SER A 252 1.99 19.05 -16.49
C SER A 252 1.55 17.61 -16.29
N ARG A 253 1.28 17.25 -15.02
CA ARG A 253 0.73 15.96 -14.63
C ARG A 253 -0.24 16.16 -13.46
N GLU A 254 -1.30 15.38 -13.44
CA GLU A 254 -2.16 15.26 -12.27
C GLU A 254 -1.61 14.20 -11.33
N ILE A 255 -1.55 14.51 -10.05
CA ILE A 255 -1.08 13.64 -8.98
C ILE A 255 -2.16 13.54 -7.92
N ARG A 256 -2.49 12.34 -7.50
CA ARG A 256 -3.40 12.06 -6.39
C ARG A 256 -2.59 11.98 -5.11
N HIS A 257 -2.87 12.90 -4.19
CA HIS A 257 -2.23 12.96 -2.88
C HIS A 257 -3.21 12.48 -1.81
N TYR A 258 -2.87 11.38 -1.13
CA TYR A 258 -3.65 10.74 -0.08
C TYR A 258 -3.00 11.01 1.26
N GLN A 259 -3.63 11.82 2.14
CA GLN A 259 -3.14 12.07 3.49
C GLN A 259 -4.01 11.35 4.51
N TRP A 260 -3.43 10.39 5.25
CA TRP A 260 -4.08 9.75 6.38
C TRP A 260 -3.82 10.55 7.65
N ILE A 261 -4.83 11.30 8.11
CA ILE A 261 -4.69 12.36 9.13
C ILE A 261 -4.71 11.87 10.57
N ASN A 262 -5.23 10.68 10.85
CA ASN A 262 -5.42 10.17 12.22
C ASN A 262 -4.60 8.90 12.53
N TRP A 263 -3.55 8.59 11.77
CA TRP A 263 -2.65 7.50 12.13
C TRP A 263 -1.67 7.94 13.22
N PRO A 264 -1.73 7.36 14.46
CA PRO A 264 -0.92 7.82 15.58
C PRO A 264 0.59 7.61 15.33
N ASP A 265 1.41 8.58 15.80
CA ASP A 265 2.88 8.42 15.75
C ASP A 265 3.32 7.22 16.61
N ARG A 266 4.10 6.31 15.99
CA ARG A 266 4.55 5.03 16.55
C ARG A 266 3.43 4.06 16.96
N GLY A 267 2.17 4.44 16.81
CA GLY A 267 1.00 3.60 17.05
C GLY A 267 0.43 3.01 15.77
N VAL A 268 -0.80 2.54 15.90
CA VAL A 268 -1.61 1.99 14.82
C VAL A 268 -3.00 2.62 14.83
N PRO A 269 -3.65 2.77 13.68
CA PRO A 269 -5.02 3.24 13.65
C PRO A 269 -5.97 2.12 14.06
N PRO A 270 -7.23 2.43 14.43
CA PRO A 270 -8.26 1.42 14.63
C PRO A 270 -8.32 0.45 13.44
N CYS A 271 -8.51 -0.85 13.73
CA CYS A 271 -8.60 -1.85 12.69
C CYS A 271 -9.89 -1.69 11.88
N ARG A 272 -9.76 -1.07 10.72
CA ARG A 272 -10.79 -0.90 9.70
C ARG A 272 -10.23 -1.30 8.34
N LEU A 273 -11.07 -1.29 7.31
CA LEU A 273 -10.61 -1.55 5.95
C LEU A 273 -9.95 -0.34 5.27
N THR A 274 -9.68 0.74 5.98
CA THR A 274 -9.08 1.97 5.44
C THR A 274 -7.82 1.69 4.64
N SER A 275 -6.90 0.84 5.15
CA SER A 275 -5.70 0.43 4.41
C SER A 275 -6.04 -0.27 3.10
N MET A 276 -7.06 -1.15 3.10
CA MET A 276 -7.49 -1.88 1.91
C MET A 276 -8.18 -0.98 0.89
N VAL A 277 -9.00 -0.03 1.36
CA VAL A 277 -9.65 0.97 0.49
C VAL A 277 -8.60 1.89 -0.12
N LEU A 278 -7.64 2.38 0.67
CA LEU A 278 -6.52 3.19 0.18
C LEU A 278 -5.74 2.43 -0.90
N LEU A 279 -5.29 1.21 -0.61
CA LEU A 279 -4.54 0.38 -1.56
C LEU A 279 -5.34 0.10 -2.83
N SER A 280 -6.65 -0.13 -2.74
CA SER A 280 -7.50 -0.31 -3.92
C SER A 280 -7.56 0.92 -4.83
N ASN A 281 -7.51 2.12 -4.26
CA ASN A 281 -7.52 3.38 -5.01
C ASN A 281 -6.19 3.67 -5.72
N ILE A 282 -5.07 3.18 -5.19
CA ILE A 282 -3.73 3.45 -5.75
C ILE A 282 -3.19 2.32 -6.61
N ARG A 283 -3.74 1.13 -6.52
CA ARG A 283 -3.21 -0.10 -7.16
C ARG A 283 -3.22 -0.04 -8.68
N GLY A 284 -4.13 0.74 -9.29
CA GLY A 284 -4.30 0.83 -10.74
C GLY A 284 -3.14 1.49 -11.48
N THR A 285 -2.28 2.26 -10.82
CA THR A 285 -1.13 2.87 -11.48
C THR A 285 -0.03 1.86 -11.77
N LYS A 286 0.65 2.06 -12.91
CA LYS A 286 1.87 1.33 -13.30
C LYS A 286 3.13 2.08 -12.89
N LYS A 287 3.00 3.34 -12.45
CA LYS A 287 4.11 4.19 -12.01
C LYS A 287 4.44 3.91 -10.56
N PRO A 288 5.67 4.23 -10.11
CA PRO A 288 6.01 4.12 -8.70
C PRO A 288 5.08 4.94 -7.81
N ILE A 289 4.59 4.34 -6.73
CA ILE A 289 3.78 5.01 -5.72
C ILE A 289 4.71 5.56 -4.64
N VAL A 290 4.70 6.87 -4.44
CA VAL A 290 5.47 7.49 -3.36
C VAL A 290 4.70 7.30 -2.04
N VAL A 291 5.34 6.68 -1.05
CA VAL A 291 4.75 6.49 0.29
C VAL A 291 5.70 7.05 1.35
N HIS A 292 5.20 7.91 2.20
CA HIS A 292 5.98 8.46 3.30
C HIS A 292 5.19 8.62 4.61
N CYS A 293 5.92 8.69 5.69
CA CYS A 293 5.46 9.19 6.98
C CYS A 293 6.50 10.21 7.50
N SER A 294 6.89 10.19 8.75
CA SER A 294 8.01 11.04 9.20
C SER A 294 9.36 10.44 8.81
N ALA A 295 9.67 9.21 9.24
CA ALA A 295 10.92 8.50 8.89
C ALA A 295 10.82 7.69 7.58
N GLY A 296 9.61 7.39 7.12
CA GLY A 296 9.36 6.55 5.95
C GLY A 296 9.72 5.08 6.13
N ILE A 297 9.59 4.55 7.35
CA ILE A 297 9.88 3.14 7.67
C ILE A 297 8.75 2.45 8.45
N GLY A 298 8.09 3.12 9.40
CA GLY A 298 7.09 2.50 10.29
C GLY A 298 5.73 2.38 9.61
N ARG A 299 4.93 3.47 9.66
CA ARG A 299 3.60 3.56 9.01
C ARG A 299 3.70 3.24 7.52
N THR A 300 4.71 3.77 6.85
CA THR A 300 5.06 3.48 5.45
C THR A 300 5.29 1.99 5.24
N GLY A 301 6.11 1.37 6.08
CA GLY A 301 6.40 -0.06 6.00
C GLY A 301 5.18 -0.95 6.21
N ALA A 302 4.25 -0.55 7.08
CA ALA A 302 3.02 -1.30 7.31
C ALA A 302 2.11 -1.33 6.05
N ILE A 303 1.88 -0.19 5.40
CA ILE A 303 1.08 -0.11 4.16
C ILE A 303 1.73 -0.89 3.02
N VAL A 304 3.05 -0.73 2.85
CA VAL A 304 3.80 -1.42 1.80
C VAL A 304 3.81 -2.94 2.03
N ALA A 305 3.95 -3.39 3.28
CA ALA A 305 3.90 -4.81 3.62
C ALA A 305 2.54 -5.43 3.32
N ILE A 306 1.43 -4.74 3.61
CA ILE A 306 0.09 -5.22 3.29
C ILE A 306 -0.03 -5.46 1.77
N GLU A 307 0.37 -4.50 0.93
CA GLU A 307 0.30 -4.67 -0.52
C GLU A 307 1.23 -5.77 -1.01
N TYR A 308 2.46 -5.84 -0.50
CA TYR A 308 3.44 -6.87 -0.84
C TYR A 308 2.89 -8.29 -0.58
N ILE A 309 2.26 -8.51 0.58
CA ILE A 309 1.65 -9.79 0.95
C ILE A 309 0.45 -10.08 0.04
N LEU A 310 -0.43 -9.10 -0.19
CA LEU A 310 -1.58 -9.25 -1.07
C LEU A 310 -1.18 -9.66 -2.48
N GLU A 311 -0.16 -9.01 -3.06
CA GLU A 311 0.34 -9.37 -4.38
C GLU A 311 0.93 -10.78 -4.41
N LYS A 312 1.73 -11.19 -3.40
CA LYS A 312 2.23 -12.57 -3.29
C LYS A 312 1.09 -13.59 -3.25
N LEU A 313 0.10 -13.37 -2.38
CA LEU A 313 -1.03 -14.28 -2.22
C LEU A 313 -1.90 -14.34 -3.48
N GLN A 314 -2.13 -13.21 -4.16
CA GLN A 314 -2.89 -13.16 -5.41
C GLN A 314 -2.20 -13.91 -6.56
N GLN A 315 -0.87 -13.92 -6.58
CA GLN A 315 -0.08 -14.69 -7.56
C GLN A 315 0.06 -16.17 -7.19
N GLY A 316 -0.49 -16.61 -6.05
CA GLY A 316 -0.33 -17.97 -5.56
C GLY A 316 1.12 -18.28 -5.17
N ILE A 317 1.91 -17.25 -4.86
CA ILE A 317 3.29 -17.39 -4.39
C ILE A 317 3.24 -17.72 -2.90
N ALA A 318 4.01 -18.75 -2.50
CA ALA A 318 4.13 -19.15 -1.12
C ALA A 318 4.50 -17.96 -0.21
N CYS A 319 3.66 -17.72 0.79
CA CYS A 319 3.79 -16.63 1.76
C CYS A 319 4.06 -17.22 3.15
N GLU A 320 4.99 -18.18 3.20
CA GLU A 320 5.16 -19.09 4.33
C GLU A 320 5.56 -18.42 5.63
N SER A 321 6.22 -17.26 5.54
CA SER A 321 6.88 -16.71 6.72
C SER A 321 6.96 -15.19 6.64
N MET A 322 6.30 -14.53 7.58
CA MET A 322 6.31 -13.06 7.67
C MET A 322 7.70 -12.52 8.02
N ASP A 323 8.53 -13.31 8.71
CA ASP A 323 9.93 -12.97 8.99
C ASP A 323 10.75 -12.87 7.70
N LYS A 324 10.53 -13.81 6.74
CA LYS A 324 11.17 -13.74 5.41
C LYS A 324 10.70 -12.51 4.64
N ILE A 325 9.39 -12.24 4.63
CA ILE A 325 8.83 -11.04 3.99
C ILE A 325 9.43 -9.77 4.59
N LEU A 326 9.50 -9.69 5.91
CA LEU A 326 10.09 -8.53 6.58
C LEU A 326 11.57 -8.35 6.22
N LYS A 327 12.35 -9.45 6.11
CA LYS A 327 13.73 -9.41 5.62
C LYS A 327 13.79 -8.94 4.15
N GLU A 328 12.93 -9.47 3.26
CA GLU A 328 12.85 -9.04 1.86
C GLU A 328 12.60 -7.53 1.74
N LEU A 329 11.68 -6.98 2.53
CA LEU A 329 11.41 -5.55 2.58
C LEU A 329 12.57 -4.75 3.17
N ARG A 330 13.18 -5.22 4.27
CA ARG A 330 14.32 -4.57 4.91
C ARG A 330 15.59 -4.62 4.09
N ASN A 331 15.73 -5.63 3.23
CA ASN A 331 16.81 -5.69 2.23
C ASN A 331 16.74 -4.57 1.22
N GLN A 332 15.56 -3.94 1.03
CA GLN A 332 15.37 -2.84 0.09
C GLN A 332 15.32 -1.49 0.84
N ARG A 333 14.60 -1.41 1.95
CA ARG A 333 14.61 -0.24 2.83
C ARG A 333 14.81 -0.68 4.29
N PRO A 334 15.96 -0.33 4.89
CA PRO A 334 16.28 -0.72 6.26
C PRO A 334 15.21 -0.30 7.25
N PHE A 335 15.02 -1.11 8.28
CA PHE A 335 14.07 -0.86 9.38
C PHE A 335 12.60 -0.74 8.99
N THR A 336 12.23 -1.18 7.78
CA THR A 336 10.82 -1.29 7.36
C THR A 336 10.00 -2.03 8.43
N ILE A 337 8.88 -1.45 8.86
CA ILE A 337 8.10 -1.77 10.08
C ILE A 337 8.94 -1.54 11.32
N GLN A 338 8.63 -0.45 12.03
CA GLN A 338 9.49 0.08 13.09
C GLN A 338 9.29 -0.61 14.44
N ASN A 339 8.09 -1.10 14.73
CA ASN A 339 7.75 -1.72 16.00
C ASN A 339 6.77 -2.90 15.86
N ASP A 340 6.61 -3.64 16.94
CA ASP A 340 5.75 -4.82 17.02
C ASP A 340 4.27 -4.50 16.83
N MET A 341 3.77 -3.35 17.28
CA MET A 341 2.38 -2.94 17.08
C MET A 341 2.07 -2.77 15.57
N GLN A 342 2.97 -2.15 14.81
CA GLN A 342 2.81 -2.00 13.36
C GLN A 342 2.89 -3.36 12.65
N TYR A 343 3.71 -4.28 13.13
CA TYR A 343 3.79 -5.64 12.62
C TYR A 343 2.50 -6.42 12.88
N LEU A 344 1.95 -6.31 14.09
CA LEU A 344 0.66 -6.89 14.44
C LEU A 344 -0.49 -6.26 13.66
N TYR A 345 -0.43 -4.95 13.40
CA TYR A 345 -1.43 -4.25 12.59
C TYR A 345 -1.55 -4.83 11.17
N VAL A 346 -0.42 -5.12 10.52
CA VAL A 346 -0.42 -5.79 9.22
C VAL A 346 -1.21 -7.10 9.29
N HIS A 347 -0.95 -7.95 10.28
CA HIS A 347 -1.67 -9.22 10.46
C HIS A 347 -3.15 -8.98 10.78
N ARG A 348 -3.46 -8.05 11.67
CA ARG A 348 -4.84 -7.75 12.09
C ARG A 348 -5.72 -7.28 10.93
N VAL A 349 -5.20 -6.37 10.10
CA VAL A 349 -5.91 -5.87 8.91
C VAL A 349 -6.12 -6.98 7.87
N MET A 350 -5.10 -7.80 7.63
CA MET A 350 -5.17 -8.91 6.68
C MET A 350 -6.15 -10.01 7.16
N LEU A 351 -6.10 -10.38 8.45
CA LEU A 351 -7.05 -11.33 9.04
C LEU A 351 -8.49 -10.80 8.94
N PHE A 352 -8.72 -9.53 9.28
CA PHE A 352 -10.02 -8.89 9.12
C PHE A 352 -10.51 -8.94 7.66
N TYR A 353 -9.63 -8.61 6.72
CA TYR A 353 -9.94 -8.67 5.30
C TYR A 353 -10.32 -10.07 4.83
N PHE A 354 -9.55 -11.09 5.19
CA PHE A 354 -9.81 -12.46 4.72
C PHE A 354 -10.98 -13.14 5.46
N ILE A 355 -11.03 -13.01 6.77
CA ILE A 355 -12.02 -13.72 7.60
C ILE A 355 -13.36 -12.97 7.63
N ASP A 356 -13.37 -11.70 8.07
CA ASP A 356 -14.63 -10.99 8.26
C ASP A 356 -15.28 -10.58 6.95
N LYS A 357 -14.47 -10.10 5.97
CA LYS A 357 -15.02 -9.66 4.68
C LYS A 357 -15.23 -10.82 3.70
N TYR A 358 -14.26 -11.72 3.56
CA TYR A 358 -14.31 -12.78 2.55
C TYR A 358 -14.67 -14.18 3.10
N LYS A 359 -14.86 -14.30 4.40
CA LYS A 359 -15.29 -15.54 5.06
C LYS A 359 -14.34 -16.73 4.80
N VAL A 360 -13.05 -16.45 4.70
CA VAL A 360 -12.03 -17.50 4.61
C VAL A 360 -11.98 -18.27 5.91
N CYS A 361 -12.00 -19.61 5.84
CA CYS A 361 -12.04 -20.52 6.98
C CYS A 361 -13.24 -20.32 7.94
N ALA A 362 -14.32 -19.66 7.53
CA ALA A 362 -15.47 -19.38 8.38
C ALA A 362 -16.19 -20.66 8.90
N ASP A 363 -16.06 -21.76 8.19
CA ASP A 363 -16.64 -23.06 8.55
C ASP A 363 -15.74 -23.87 9.54
N ASN A 364 -14.64 -23.29 10.01
CA ASN A 364 -13.71 -23.93 10.94
C ASN A 364 -13.80 -23.27 12.33
N ASP A 365 -14.52 -23.91 13.24
CA ASP A 365 -14.79 -23.39 14.59
C ASP A 365 -13.50 -23.15 15.41
N GLU A 366 -12.50 -24.03 15.28
CA GLU A 366 -11.21 -23.89 15.98
C GLU A 366 -10.47 -22.63 15.53
N LEU A 367 -10.39 -22.41 14.22
CA LEU A 367 -9.73 -21.20 13.67
C LEU A 367 -10.51 -19.94 14.03
N MET A 368 -11.83 -20.01 14.05
CA MET A 368 -12.65 -18.88 14.46
C MET A 368 -12.51 -18.55 15.95
N ALA A 369 -12.31 -19.55 16.80
CA ALA A 369 -11.98 -19.33 18.21
C ALA A 369 -10.60 -18.67 18.36
N LYS A 370 -9.59 -19.16 17.65
CA LYS A 370 -8.24 -18.53 17.60
C LYS A 370 -8.29 -17.10 17.07
N TYR A 371 -9.12 -16.82 16.07
CA TYR A 371 -9.31 -15.47 15.55
C TYR A 371 -9.92 -14.53 16.57
N LYS A 372 -10.96 -14.95 17.31
CA LYS A 372 -11.54 -14.16 18.39
C LYS A 372 -10.53 -13.86 19.48
N GLN A 373 -9.72 -14.85 19.85
CA GLN A 373 -8.62 -14.66 20.82
C GLN A 373 -7.58 -13.66 20.28
N PHE A 374 -7.17 -13.81 19.01
CA PHE A 374 -6.23 -12.88 18.39
C PHE A 374 -6.74 -11.43 18.43
N VAL A 375 -8.02 -11.21 18.13
CA VAL A 375 -8.63 -9.87 18.19
C VAL A 375 -8.58 -9.31 19.60
N ALA A 376 -8.98 -10.09 20.61
CA ALA A 376 -8.97 -9.67 22.01
C ALA A 376 -7.55 -9.32 22.49
N ASP A 377 -6.56 -10.15 22.17
CA ASP A 377 -5.15 -9.91 22.54
C ASP A 377 -4.56 -8.69 21.81
N TYR A 378 -4.94 -8.50 20.54
CA TYR A 378 -4.53 -7.32 19.77
C TYR A 378 -5.11 -6.04 20.37
N ASP A 379 -6.43 -6.00 20.62
CA ASP A 379 -7.12 -4.83 21.18
C ASP A 379 -6.57 -4.46 22.56
N LYS A 380 -6.21 -5.45 23.39
CA LYS A 380 -5.57 -5.24 24.69
C LYS A 380 -4.22 -4.53 24.58
N ILE A 381 -3.47 -4.72 23.49
CA ILE A 381 -2.13 -4.15 23.31
C ILE A 381 -2.21 -2.78 22.62
N THR A 382 -3.19 -2.56 21.78
CA THR A 382 -3.28 -1.36 20.93
C THR A 382 -4.32 -0.35 21.39
N GLY A 383 -5.22 -0.73 22.29
CA GLY A 383 -6.35 0.06 22.85
C GLY A 383 -6.00 0.84 24.04
#